data_c296667cb5bb834300db43ae1a515865
#
_entry.id   c296667cb5bb834300db43ae1a515865
#
_cell.length_a   1.000
_cell.length_b   1.000
_cell.length_c   1.000
_cell.angle_alpha   90.00
_cell.angle_beta   90.00
_cell.angle_gamma   90.00
#
_symmetry.space_group_name_H-M   'P 1'
#
loop_
_entity.id
_entity.type
_entity.pdbx_description
1 polymer ?
#
loop_
_entity_poly.entity_id
_entity_poly.type
_entity_poly.pdbx_seq_one_letter_code
_entity_poly.pdbx_strand_id
1 'polypeptide(L)'
;MPFDPRQRPLSAPEARVLATLLEKSRTVPDSYPLTLNSLAAGCNQKTSREPVMQLADDDLLQALTSLRQQSLVVEIGGARVARWEHNFARGIGVPDQSAVLLGLLMLRGPQTAAELRLNAERWHRFADTSSVEAFLDELQERSDEK
;
A
#
# COMPACT_ATOMS: atom_id res chain seq x y z
N MET A 1 8.20 -0.61 -16.81
CA MET A 1 9.46 -0.80 -16.07
C MET A 1 9.16 -1.35 -14.70
N PRO A 2 9.89 -2.35 -14.25
CA PRO A 2 9.70 -2.85 -12.89
C PRO A 2 10.07 -1.79 -11.86
N PHE A 3 9.47 -1.90 -10.70
CA PHE A 3 9.72 -0.99 -9.60
C PHE A 3 11.14 -1.18 -9.05
N ASP A 4 11.85 -0.08 -8.89
CA ASP A 4 13.17 -0.05 -8.27
C ASP A 4 13.25 1.18 -7.36
N PRO A 5 13.12 1.01 -6.03
CA PRO A 5 13.08 2.13 -5.08
C PRO A 5 14.38 2.90 -5.00
N ARG A 6 15.49 2.33 -5.46
CA ARG A 6 16.79 3.02 -5.43
C ARG A 6 16.92 4.03 -6.54
N GLN A 7 16.44 3.67 -7.72
CA GLN A 7 16.48 4.56 -8.86
C GLN A 7 15.34 5.56 -8.83
N ARG A 8 14.17 5.11 -8.33
CA ARG A 8 13.00 5.95 -8.30
C ARG A 8 12.12 5.58 -7.12
N PRO A 9 12.30 6.24 -5.96
CA PRO A 9 11.43 6.03 -4.81
C PRO A 9 10.01 6.50 -5.15
N LEU A 10 9.02 5.93 -4.47
CA LEU A 10 7.65 6.36 -4.62
C LEU A 10 7.46 7.76 -4.03
N SER A 11 6.71 8.59 -4.74
CA SER A 11 6.28 9.89 -4.20
C SER A 11 5.26 9.68 -3.09
N ALA A 12 4.98 10.72 -2.31
CA ALA A 12 3.97 10.64 -1.26
C ALA A 12 2.59 10.27 -1.80
N PRO A 13 2.09 10.86 -2.91
CA PRO A 13 0.82 10.42 -3.49
C PRO A 13 0.86 8.97 -3.98
N GLU A 14 1.94 8.54 -4.61
CA GLU A 14 2.08 7.16 -5.08
C GLU A 14 2.03 6.16 -3.91
N ALA A 15 2.76 6.44 -2.85
CA ALA A 15 2.75 5.59 -1.67
C ALA A 15 1.37 5.53 -1.03
N ARG A 16 0.69 6.68 -0.93
CA ARG A 16 -0.66 6.74 -0.36
C ARG A 16 -1.65 5.92 -1.19
N VAL A 17 -1.62 6.05 -2.51
CA VAL A 17 -2.51 5.31 -3.40
C VAL A 17 -2.26 3.80 -3.30
N LEU A 18 -1.01 3.39 -3.42
CA LEU A 18 -0.66 1.97 -3.40
C LEU A 18 -1.04 1.31 -2.07
N ALA A 19 -0.69 1.95 -0.96
CA ALA A 19 -0.99 1.40 0.37
C ALA A 19 -2.50 1.40 0.66
N THR A 20 -3.24 2.40 0.18
CA THR A 20 -4.69 2.43 0.33
C THR A 20 -5.35 1.28 -0.42
N LEU A 21 -4.89 0.97 -1.63
CA LEU A 21 -5.39 -0.19 -2.38
C LEU A 21 -5.14 -1.49 -1.62
N LEU A 22 -3.97 -1.64 -1.05
CA LEU A 22 -3.66 -2.83 -0.24
C LEU A 22 -4.59 -2.90 0.98
N GLU A 23 -4.73 -1.80 1.72
CA GLU A 23 -5.59 -1.74 2.89
C GLU A 23 -7.02 -2.17 2.54
N LYS A 24 -7.60 -1.57 1.50
CA LYS A 24 -8.99 -1.83 1.15
C LYS A 24 -9.21 -3.24 0.61
N SER A 25 -8.21 -3.83 -0.02
CA SER A 25 -8.29 -5.23 -0.45
C SER A 25 -8.45 -6.17 0.74
N ARG A 26 -7.93 -5.77 1.90
CA ARG A 26 -7.95 -6.58 3.12
C ARG A 26 -9.13 -6.24 4.03
N THR A 27 -9.51 -4.97 4.11
CA THR A 27 -10.52 -4.52 5.07
C THR A 27 -11.92 -4.40 4.49
N VAL A 28 -12.05 -4.15 3.19
CA VAL A 28 -13.36 -4.03 2.52
C VAL A 28 -13.35 -4.78 1.18
N PRO A 29 -13.11 -6.09 1.19
CA PRO A 29 -12.95 -6.85 -0.05
C PRO A 29 -14.15 -6.79 -0.99
N ASP A 30 -15.35 -6.59 -0.47
CA ASP A 30 -16.56 -6.52 -1.29
C ASP A 30 -16.59 -5.28 -2.18
N SER A 31 -15.87 -4.23 -1.81
CA SER A 31 -15.79 -2.98 -2.59
C SER A 31 -14.55 -2.91 -3.47
N TYR A 32 -13.70 -3.91 -3.40
CA TYR A 32 -12.42 -3.95 -4.10
C TYR A 32 -12.56 -4.80 -5.38
N PRO A 33 -11.99 -4.44 -6.54
CA PRO A 33 -11.12 -3.30 -6.85
C PRO A 33 -11.83 -1.95 -6.72
N LEU A 34 -11.07 -0.89 -6.45
CA LEU A 34 -11.63 0.41 -6.13
C LEU A 34 -11.88 1.28 -7.38
N THR A 35 -13.00 2.00 -7.35
CA THR A 35 -13.23 3.10 -8.30
C THR A 35 -12.39 4.30 -7.88
N LEU A 36 -12.29 5.30 -8.76
CA LEU A 36 -11.57 6.53 -8.43
C LEU A 36 -12.18 7.22 -7.20
N ASN A 37 -13.51 7.28 -7.11
CA ASN A 37 -14.19 7.88 -5.97
C ASN A 37 -13.89 7.16 -4.66
N SER A 38 -13.94 5.83 -4.66
CA SER A 38 -13.63 5.04 -3.47
C SER A 38 -12.17 5.18 -3.08
N LEU A 39 -11.28 5.22 -4.07
CA LEU A 39 -9.86 5.42 -3.83
C LEU A 39 -9.61 6.81 -3.21
N ALA A 40 -10.23 7.84 -3.75
CA ALA A 40 -10.11 9.19 -3.22
C ALA A 40 -10.54 9.25 -1.76
N ALA A 41 -11.68 8.65 -1.44
CA ALA A 41 -12.18 8.61 -0.07
C ALA A 41 -11.18 7.91 0.86
N GLY A 42 -10.61 6.80 0.40
CA GLY A 42 -9.63 6.05 1.20
C GLY A 42 -8.31 6.78 1.39
N CYS A 43 -7.80 7.42 0.33
CA CYS A 43 -6.55 8.16 0.40
C CYS A 43 -6.66 9.39 1.30
N ASN A 44 -7.80 10.04 1.28
CA ASN A 44 -8.03 11.33 1.95
C ASN A 44 -8.72 11.20 3.30
N GLN A 45 -8.96 9.98 3.78
CA GLN A 45 -9.61 9.81 5.08
C GLN A 45 -8.75 10.39 6.20
N LYS A 46 -9.43 10.82 7.27
CA LYS A 46 -8.77 11.53 8.37
C LYS A 46 -8.27 10.61 9.47
N THR A 47 -8.67 9.35 9.44
CA THR A 47 -8.26 8.35 10.42
C THR A 47 -7.30 7.36 9.79
N SER A 48 -6.41 6.80 10.59
CA SER A 48 -5.44 5.78 10.15
C SER A 48 -4.51 6.30 9.06
N ARG A 49 -4.22 7.59 9.08
CA ARG A 49 -3.36 8.26 8.10
C ARG A 49 -2.44 9.27 8.79
N GLU A 50 -1.17 9.25 8.40
CA GLU A 50 -0.17 10.21 8.84
C GLU A 50 0.81 10.46 7.68
N PRO A 51 0.82 11.63 7.08
CA PRO A 51 -0.09 12.76 7.35
C PRO A 51 -1.47 12.56 6.70
N VAL A 52 -2.45 13.33 7.13
CA VAL A 52 -3.72 13.42 6.41
C VAL A 52 -3.48 14.16 5.11
N MET A 53 -4.01 13.64 4.01
CA MET A 53 -3.83 14.24 2.68
C MET A 53 -5.16 14.64 2.08
N GLN A 54 -5.11 15.55 1.10
CA GLN A 54 -6.26 15.93 0.29
C GLN A 54 -5.83 15.89 -1.18
N LEU A 55 -5.78 14.68 -1.73
CA LEU A 55 -5.40 14.48 -3.12
C LEU A 55 -6.61 14.74 -4.02
N ALA A 56 -6.39 15.55 -5.06
CA ALA A 56 -7.40 15.78 -6.08
C ALA A 56 -7.42 14.61 -7.07
N ASP A 57 -8.46 14.52 -7.88
CA ASP A 57 -8.58 13.45 -8.87
C ASP A 57 -7.38 13.42 -9.81
N ASP A 58 -6.86 14.58 -10.22
CA ASP A 58 -5.68 14.63 -11.08
C ASP A 58 -4.46 14.04 -10.40
N ASP A 59 -4.27 14.30 -9.11
CA ASP A 59 -3.17 13.74 -8.35
C ASP A 59 -3.26 12.22 -8.29
N LEU A 60 -4.47 11.72 -8.10
CA LEU A 60 -4.73 10.28 -8.03
C LEU A 60 -4.47 9.63 -9.38
N LEU A 61 -4.95 10.23 -10.46
CA LEU A 61 -4.76 9.69 -11.81
C LEU A 61 -3.28 9.67 -12.20
N GLN A 62 -2.53 10.72 -11.86
CA GLN A 62 -1.09 10.75 -12.10
C GLN A 62 -0.38 9.65 -11.33
N ALA A 63 -0.75 9.47 -10.06
CA ALA A 63 -0.15 8.42 -9.23
C ALA A 63 -0.47 7.04 -9.80
N LEU A 64 -1.72 6.80 -10.20
CA LEU A 64 -2.14 5.53 -10.77
C LEU A 64 -1.40 5.23 -12.07
N THR A 65 -1.25 6.22 -12.93
CA THR A 65 -0.52 6.07 -14.19
C THR A 65 0.92 5.66 -13.93
N SER A 66 1.58 6.34 -13.00
CA SER A 66 2.96 6.05 -12.64
C SER A 66 3.10 4.65 -12.02
N LEU A 67 2.22 4.30 -11.10
CA LEU A 67 2.25 2.98 -10.45
C LEU A 67 1.98 1.86 -11.45
N ARG A 68 1.10 2.09 -12.42
CA ARG A 68 0.81 1.13 -13.47
C ARG A 68 2.05 0.89 -14.34
N GLN A 69 2.78 1.93 -14.68
CA GLN A 69 4.03 1.82 -15.45
C GLN A 69 5.07 1.01 -14.70
N GLN A 70 5.03 1.02 -13.38
CA GLN A 70 5.95 0.27 -12.53
C GLN A 70 5.43 -1.12 -12.16
N SER A 71 4.29 -1.53 -12.73
CA SER A 71 3.66 -2.83 -12.48
C SER A 71 3.21 -3.02 -11.03
N LEU A 72 2.90 -1.92 -10.32
CA LEU A 72 2.44 -1.96 -8.95
C LEU A 72 0.93 -1.90 -8.82
N VAL A 73 0.22 -1.41 -9.84
CA VAL A 73 -1.23 -1.43 -9.91
C VAL A 73 -1.68 -1.90 -11.28
N VAL A 74 -2.92 -2.40 -11.33
CA VAL A 74 -3.57 -2.86 -12.56
C VAL A 74 -4.91 -2.16 -12.68
N GLU A 75 -5.21 -1.66 -13.86
CA GLU A 75 -6.52 -1.09 -14.15
C GLU A 75 -7.44 -2.20 -14.67
N ILE A 76 -8.61 -2.34 -14.08
CA ILE A 76 -9.61 -3.32 -14.46
C ILE A 76 -10.67 -2.61 -15.28
N GLY A 77 -10.74 -2.94 -16.57
CA GLY A 77 -11.71 -2.37 -17.47
C GLY A 77 -12.92 -3.28 -17.68
N GLY A 78 -13.71 -2.99 -18.70
CA GLY A 78 -14.86 -3.81 -19.11
C GLY A 78 -16.16 -3.48 -18.43
N ALA A 79 -16.17 -2.66 -17.40
CA ALA A 79 -17.35 -2.17 -16.73
C ALA A 79 -17.55 -0.70 -17.05
N ARG A 80 -18.66 -0.12 -16.58
CA ARG A 80 -18.94 1.30 -16.80
C ARG A 80 -17.90 2.24 -16.25
N VAL A 81 -17.29 1.83 -15.12
CA VAL A 81 -16.34 2.65 -14.39
C VAL A 81 -15.06 1.86 -14.24
N ALA A 82 -13.94 2.49 -14.55
CA ALA A 82 -12.64 1.88 -14.34
C ALA A 82 -12.40 1.62 -12.83
N ARG A 83 -11.75 0.52 -12.54
CA ARG A 83 -11.38 0.15 -11.18
C ARG A 83 -9.92 -0.22 -11.16
N TRP A 84 -9.32 -0.14 -9.98
CA TRP A 84 -7.90 -0.43 -9.83
C TRP A 84 -7.66 -1.41 -8.69
N GLU A 85 -6.68 -2.29 -8.90
CA GLU A 85 -6.19 -3.20 -7.86
C GLU A 85 -4.68 -3.10 -7.78
N HIS A 86 -4.13 -3.47 -6.61
CA HIS A 86 -2.69 -3.43 -6.40
C HIS A 86 -2.04 -4.75 -6.83
N ASN A 87 -0.73 -4.64 -7.08
CA ASN A 87 0.16 -5.78 -7.25
C ASN A 87 1.33 -5.59 -6.27
N PHE A 88 1.01 -5.27 -5.02
CA PHE A 88 1.96 -4.77 -4.03
C PHE A 88 3.08 -5.77 -3.74
N ALA A 89 2.72 -6.92 -3.22
CA ALA A 89 3.73 -7.91 -2.79
C ALA A 89 4.58 -8.38 -3.96
N ARG A 90 3.94 -8.73 -5.06
CA ARG A 90 4.63 -9.23 -6.24
C ARG A 90 5.46 -8.14 -6.93
N GLY A 91 4.89 -6.94 -7.06
CA GLY A 91 5.56 -5.82 -7.71
C GLY A 91 6.79 -5.33 -6.96
N ILE A 92 6.72 -5.30 -5.63
CA ILE A 92 7.84 -4.91 -4.78
C ILE A 92 8.80 -6.10 -4.57
N GLY A 93 8.26 -7.31 -4.61
CA GLY A 93 9.07 -8.51 -4.45
C GLY A 93 9.27 -8.92 -3.00
N VAL A 94 8.21 -8.86 -2.20
CA VAL A 94 8.24 -9.22 -0.78
C VAL A 94 7.11 -10.20 -0.46
N PRO A 95 7.23 -10.96 0.64
CA PRO A 95 6.13 -11.79 1.10
C PRO A 95 4.91 -10.96 1.48
N ASP A 96 3.75 -11.59 1.45
CA ASP A 96 2.47 -10.93 1.75
C ASP A 96 2.46 -10.27 3.12
N GLN A 97 2.99 -10.95 4.13
CA GLN A 97 3.07 -10.40 5.49
C GLN A 97 3.92 -9.14 5.54
N SER A 98 5.03 -9.14 4.80
CA SER A 98 5.91 -7.95 4.72
C SER A 98 5.21 -6.81 4.00
N ALA A 99 4.41 -7.13 2.97
CA ALA A 99 3.64 -6.11 2.25
C ALA A 99 2.66 -5.40 3.20
N VAL A 100 2.01 -6.15 4.08
CA VAL A 100 1.09 -5.58 5.08
C VAL A 100 1.83 -4.58 5.97
N LEU A 101 3.00 -4.94 6.46
CA LEU A 101 3.79 -4.05 7.32
C LEU A 101 4.24 -2.80 6.58
N LEU A 102 4.72 -2.95 5.35
CA LEU A 102 5.11 -1.81 4.52
C LEU A 102 3.93 -0.89 4.26
N GLY A 103 2.78 -1.45 3.93
CA GLY A 103 1.57 -0.67 3.69
C GLY A 103 1.17 0.16 4.91
N LEU A 104 1.23 -0.42 6.09
CA LEU A 104 0.90 0.28 7.33
C LEU A 104 1.90 1.41 7.62
N LEU A 105 3.19 1.16 7.38
CA LEU A 105 4.20 2.21 7.54
C LEU A 105 3.98 3.35 6.55
N MET A 106 3.59 3.03 5.32
CA MET A 106 3.32 4.03 4.29
C MET A 106 2.09 4.88 4.64
N LEU A 107 1.08 4.30 5.28
CA LEU A 107 -0.16 5.01 5.62
C LEU A 107 -0.06 5.79 6.92
N ARG A 108 0.63 5.27 7.92
CA ARG A 108 0.62 5.81 9.28
C ARG A 108 1.97 6.37 9.75
N GLY A 109 3.04 6.18 8.97
CA GLY A 109 4.37 6.63 9.37
C GLY A 109 5.04 5.67 10.35
N PRO A 110 6.10 6.13 11.05
CA PRO A 110 6.87 5.27 11.93
C PRO A 110 6.03 4.66 13.06
N GLN A 111 6.25 3.37 13.31
CA GLN A 111 5.51 2.62 14.33
C GLN A 111 6.45 1.59 14.95
N THR A 112 6.19 1.26 16.21
CA THR A 112 6.85 0.13 16.86
C THR A 112 6.28 -1.18 16.33
N ALA A 113 7.01 -2.28 16.55
CA ALA A 113 6.53 -3.61 16.16
C ALA A 113 5.19 -3.95 16.84
N ALA A 114 5.02 -3.56 18.10
CA ALA A 114 3.77 -3.78 18.82
C ALA A 114 2.61 -2.99 18.22
N GLU A 115 2.86 -1.73 17.84
CA GLU A 115 1.85 -0.90 17.18
C GLU A 115 1.47 -1.47 15.82
N LEU A 116 2.46 -1.91 15.05
CA LEU A 116 2.21 -2.53 13.74
C LEU A 116 1.35 -3.79 13.89
N ARG A 117 1.64 -4.61 14.88
CA ARG A 117 0.86 -5.81 15.13
C ARG A 117 -0.62 -5.49 15.36
N LEU A 118 -0.89 -4.52 16.22
CA LEU A 118 -2.26 -4.10 16.50
C LEU A 118 -2.94 -3.48 15.30
N ASN A 119 -2.24 -2.60 14.59
CA ASN A 119 -2.79 -1.91 13.42
C ASN A 119 -3.00 -2.85 12.23
N ALA A 120 -2.29 -3.98 12.19
CA ALA A 120 -2.40 -4.97 11.13
C ALA A 120 -3.57 -5.95 11.33
N GLU A 121 -4.21 -5.95 12.47
CA GLU A 121 -5.12 -7.03 12.86
C GLU A 121 -6.20 -7.34 11.82
N ARG A 122 -6.76 -6.33 11.18
CA ARG A 122 -7.78 -6.52 10.14
C ARG A 122 -7.20 -6.87 8.77
N TRP A 123 -5.90 -6.71 8.58
CA TRP A 123 -5.24 -7.01 7.31
C TRP A 123 -4.64 -8.42 7.32
N HIS A 124 -3.92 -8.73 8.37
CA HIS A 124 -3.27 -10.01 8.58
C HIS A 124 -2.95 -10.15 10.07
N ARG A 125 -3.38 -11.25 10.66
CA ARG A 125 -3.19 -11.46 12.08
C ARG A 125 -1.83 -12.10 12.35
N PHE A 126 -0.89 -11.33 12.86
CA PHE A 126 0.40 -11.85 13.27
C PHE A 126 0.26 -12.56 14.62
N ALA A 127 1.01 -13.66 14.77
CA ALA A 127 0.93 -14.49 15.97
C ALA A 127 1.34 -13.71 17.23
N ASP A 128 2.42 -12.93 17.12
CA ASP A 128 2.95 -12.13 18.22
C ASP A 128 3.85 -11.01 17.69
N THR A 129 4.36 -10.17 18.59
CA THR A 129 5.24 -9.08 18.24
C THR A 129 6.57 -9.58 17.68
N SER A 130 7.05 -10.72 18.16
CA SER A 130 8.30 -11.32 17.64
C SER A 130 8.20 -11.67 16.17
N SER A 131 7.03 -12.13 15.72
CA SER A 131 6.81 -12.41 14.29
C SER A 131 6.93 -11.15 13.47
N VAL A 132 6.35 -10.05 13.95
CA VAL A 132 6.46 -8.76 13.27
C VAL A 132 7.92 -8.32 13.19
N GLU A 133 8.65 -8.42 14.29
CA GLU A 133 10.08 -8.07 14.32
C GLU A 133 10.89 -8.88 13.32
N ALA A 134 10.60 -10.17 13.21
CA ALA A 134 11.30 -11.04 12.26
C ALA A 134 11.09 -10.59 10.82
N PHE A 135 9.87 -10.23 10.44
CA PHE A 135 9.59 -9.72 9.10
C PHE A 135 10.27 -8.37 8.85
N LEU A 136 10.29 -7.49 9.87
CA LEU A 136 10.97 -6.19 9.74
C LEU A 136 12.47 -6.36 9.56
N ASP A 137 13.09 -7.28 10.32
CA ASP A 137 14.51 -7.59 10.19
C ASP A 137 14.84 -8.11 8.80
N GLU A 138 14.00 -8.99 8.26
CA GLU A 138 14.21 -9.52 6.92
C GLU A 138 14.11 -8.41 5.86
N LEU A 139 13.18 -7.49 6.02
CA LEU A 139 13.06 -6.35 5.10
C LEU A 139 14.30 -5.46 5.16
N GLN A 140 14.83 -5.22 6.34
CA GLN A 140 16.05 -4.43 6.52
C GLN A 140 17.24 -5.11 5.85
N GLU A 141 17.38 -6.41 6.03
CA GLU A 141 18.45 -7.18 5.41
C GLU A 141 18.39 -7.13 3.88
N ARG A 142 17.19 -7.21 3.31
CA ARG A 142 17.01 -7.07 1.86
C ARG A 142 17.51 -5.72 1.36
N SER A 143 17.21 -4.68 2.11
CA SER A 143 17.64 -3.33 1.80
C SER A 143 19.17 -3.23 1.78
N ASP A 144 19.83 -3.88 2.72
CA ASP A 144 21.29 -3.82 2.87
C ASP A 144 22.03 -4.65 1.81
N GLU A 145 21.45 -5.75 1.37
CA GLU A 145 22.07 -6.65 0.41
C GLU A 145 22.18 -6.06 -1.00
N LYS A 146 21.42 -5.05 -1.27
CA LYS A 146 21.37 -4.45 -2.60
C LYS A 146 21.73 -2.99 -2.55
#